data_c33515279e2ede2bb121e12b2f1c7593
#
_entry.id   c33515279e2ede2bb121e12b2f1c7593
#
_cell.length_a   1.000
_cell.length_b   1.000
_cell.length_c   1.000
_cell.angle_alpha   90.00
_cell.angle_beta   90.00
_cell.angle_gamma   90.00
#
_symmetry.space_group_name_H-M   'P 1'
#
loop_
_entity.id
_entity.type
_entity.pdbx_description
1 polymer ?
#
loop_
_entity_poly.entity_id
_entity_poly.type
_entity_poly.pdbx_seq_one_letter_code
_entity_poly.pdbx_strand_id
1 'polypeptide(L)'
;MSSPTSRVVAGREITFPVPVVSASVSGAAFLIRAAVVRRLIAAGRQSAVLDAAGAEPVALPGGRTPAIMIHVRYHDVPGNVLGAYHEMGLAFQLKVPGHGTLVHIHELPVDQDFTLAAGNELWGFPKWKGDMVGTAGGALDDARLGAVGSAGAGGVDLRLDTRVGVPIPGSQSLAMNCVQVLDGQPVRVTAEANARGGRMRPLSGARVTIAPGADDGNADVARFAEAVRELGLDRARALATFSYDTFEAEFQAPERIG
;
A
#
# COMPACT_ATOMS: atom_id res chain seq x y z
N MET A 1 -23.73 -6.51 14.38
CA MET A 1 -22.72 -6.84 15.42
C MET A 1 -21.85 -5.63 15.59
N SER A 2 -21.60 -5.16 16.84
CA SER A 2 -20.67 -4.04 17.09
C SER A 2 -19.25 -4.50 16.72
N SER A 3 -18.48 -3.62 16.08
CA SER A 3 -17.05 -3.87 15.81
C SER A 3 -16.31 -4.11 17.13
N PRO A 4 -15.30 -4.99 17.15
CA PRO A 4 -14.52 -5.23 18.36
C PRO A 4 -13.81 -3.94 18.78
N THR A 5 -13.82 -3.65 20.07
CA THR A 5 -13.12 -2.51 20.63
C THR A 5 -11.63 -2.76 20.82
N SER A 6 -11.21 -4.02 20.94
CA SER A 6 -9.80 -4.43 21.00
C SER A 6 -9.60 -5.83 20.43
N ARG A 7 -8.35 -6.14 20.07
CA ARG A 7 -7.87 -7.48 19.68
C ARG A 7 -6.48 -7.72 20.25
N VAL A 8 -6.16 -8.98 20.53
CA VAL A 8 -4.80 -9.38 20.95
C VAL A 8 -4.03 -9.85 19.73
N VAL A 9 -2.86 -9.22 19.47
CA VAL A 9 -1.96 -9.56 18.36
C VAL A 9 -0.57 -9.79 18.94
N ALA A 10 0.04 -10.92 18.67
CA ALA A 10 1.36 -11.28 19.17
C ALA A 10 1.53 -11.00 20.69
N GLY A 11 0.49 -11.30 21.49
CA GLY A 11 0.47 -11.10 22.93
C GLY A 11 0.26 -9.66 23.40
N ARG A 12 -0.01 -8.71 22.49
CA ARG A 12 -0.33 -7.31 22.83
C ARG A 12 -1.79 -7.02 22.54
N GLU A 13 -2.46 -6.40 23.49
CA GLU A 13 -3.81 -5.88 23.27
C GLU A 13 -3.76 -4.58 22.49
N ILE A 14 -4.46 -4.54 21.37
CA ILE A 14 -4.58 -3.38 20.50
C ILE A 14 -6.03 -2.91 20.52
N THR A 15 -6.22 -1.66 20.92
CA THR A 15 -7.54 -1.02 21.02
C THR A 15 -7.78 -0.15 19.79
N PHE A 16 -8.98 -0.21 19.22
CA PHE A 16 -9.41 0.66 18.13
C PHE A 16 -10.01 2.00 18.65
N PRO A 17 -9.79 3.11 17.90
CA PRO A 17 -8.98 3.22 16.70
C PRO A 17 -7.49 3.10 16.97
N VAL A 18 -6.74 2.56 16.00
CA VAL A 18 -5.28 2.42 16.10
C VAL A 18 -4.61 3.67 15.52
N PRO A 19 -3.90 4.45 16.35
CA PRO A 19 -3.27 5.67 15.88
C PRO A 19 -1.94 5.39 15.14
N VAL A 20 -1.74 6.10 14.04
CA VAL A 20 -0.44 6.38 13.42
C VAL A 20 -0.10 7.82 13.74
N VAL A 21 0.84 8.03 14.64
CA VAL A 21 1.16 9.36 15.17
C VAL A 21 2.13 10.11 14.27
N SER A 22 3.01 9.39 13.59
CA SER A 22 4.00 9.98 12.68
C SER A 22 4.46 9.00 11.64
N ALA A 23 4.27 9.38 10.40
CA ALA A 23 4.84 8.70 9.24
C ALA A 23 5.15 9.72 8.13
N SER A 24 5.97 9.32 7.17
CA SER A 24 6.15 10.02 5.90
C SER A 24 5.70 9.12 4.77
N VAL A 25 5.11 9.69 3.74
CA VAL A 25 4.52 8.94 2.62
C VAL A 25 5.02 9.49 1.31
N SER A 26 5.35 8.60 0.38
CA SER A 26 5.56 8.93 -1.02
C SER A 26 4.83 7.94 -1.90
N GLY A 27 4.36 8.36 -3.06
CA GLY A 27 3.63 7.47 -3.95
C GLY A 27 3.65 7.89 -5.41
N ALA A 28 3.33 6.93 -6.26
CA ALA A 28 3.14 7.11 -7.69
C ALA A 28 1.84 6.48 -8.16
N ALA A 29 1.07 7.24 -8.94
CA ALA A 29 -0.17 6.77 -9.55
C ALA A 29 0.06 6.43 -11.03
N PHE A 30 -0.53 5.35 -11.48
CA PHE A 30 -0.44 4.84 -12.85
C PHE A 30 -1.82 4.57 -13.42
N LEU A 31 -1.92 4.56 -14.75
CA LEU A 31 -3.07 4.03 -15.47
C LEU A 31 -2.65 2.77 -16.22
N ILE A 32 -3.21 1.65 -15.80
CA ILE A 32 -2.86 0.31 -16.29
C ILE A 32 -4.09 -0.39 -16.89
N ARG A 33 -3.89 -1.54 -17.53
CA ARG A 33 -4.99 -2.30 -18.13
C ARG A 33 -5.83 -3.00 -17.04
N ALA A 34 -7.11 -2.70 -16.97
CA ALA A 34 -8.04 -3.32 -15.99
C ALA A 34 -8.09 -4.85 -16.11
N ALA A 35 -7.96 -5.39 -17.32
CA ALA A 35 -7.92 -6.84 -17.54
C ALA A 35 -6.71 -7.51 -16.87
N VAL A 36 -5.56 -6.82 -16.77
CA VAL A 36 -4.39 -7.35 -16.06
C VAL A 36 -4.65 -7.36 -14.56
N VAL A 37 -5.19 -6.27 -14.01
CA VAL A 37 -5.55 -6.19 -12.58
C VAL A 37 -6.55 -7.30 -12.21
N ARG A 38 -7.57 -7.53 -13.06
CA ARG A 38 -8.53 -8.62 -12.82
C ARG A 38 -7.85 -9.98 -12.73
N ARG A 39 -6.88 -10.28 -13.63
CA ARG A 39 -6.14 -11.55 -13.56
C ARG A 39 -5.29 -11.66 -12.30
N LEU A 40 -4.59 -10.59 -11.91
CA LEU A 40 -3.78 -10.58 -10.70
C LEU A 40 -4.64 -10.80 -9.44
N ILE A 41 -5.78 -10.13 -9.34
CA ILE A 41 -6.72 -10.33 -8.22
C ILE A 41 -7.22 -11.77 -8.22
N ALA A 42 -7.61 -12.33 -9.38
CA ALA A 42 -8.06 -13.71 -9.51
C ALA A 42 -7.00 -14.75 -9.13
N ALA A 43 -5.72 -14.44 -9.30
CA ALA A 43 -4.61 -15.27 -8.87
C ALA A 43 -4.16 -15.01 -7.42
N GLY A 44 -4.67 -13.95 -6.78
CA GLY A 44 -4.26 -13.51 -5.46
C GLY A 44 -4.88 -14.33 -4.32
N ARG A 45 -4.30 -14.20 -3.12
CA ARG A 45 -4.71 -14.94 -1.91
C ARG A 45 -6.16 -14.66 -1.47
N GLN A 46 -6.71 -13.51 -1.85
CA GLN A 46 -8.04 -13.04 -1.46
C GLN A 46 -9.10 -13.23 -2.55
N SER A 47 -8.74 -13.88 -3.67
CA SER A 47 -9.53 -13.96 -4.91
C SER A 47 -10.96 -14.46 -4.70
N ALA A 48 -11.12 -15.61 -4.06
CA ALA A 48 -12.45 -16.25 -3.91
C ALA A 48 -13.45 -15.36 -3.16
N VAL A 49 -12.99 -14.65 -2.13
CA VAL A 49 -13.84 -13.76 -1.32
C VAL A 49 -14.18 -12.48 -2.06
N LEU A 50 -13.20 -11.89 -2.77
CA LEU A 50 -13.43 -10.69 -3.57
C LEU A 50 -14.35 -10.98 -4.77
N ASP A 51 -14.20 -12.13 -5.40
CA ASP A 51 -15.07 -12.57 -6.49
C ASP A 51 -16.51 -12.78 -6.00
N ALA A 52 -16.67 -13.48 -4.87
CA ALA A 52 -17.99 -13.67 -4.23
C ALA A 52 -18.65 -12.35 -3.83
N ALA A 53 -17.86 -11.35 -3.45
CA ALA A 53 -18.34 -9.99 -3.17
C ALA A 53 -18.63 -9.16 -4.44
N GLY A 54 -18.38 -9.70 -5.63
CA GLY A 54 -18.56 -9.01 -6.91
C GLY A 54 -17.62 -7.82 -7.09
N ALA A 55 -16.44 -7.85 -6.46
CA ALA A 55 -15.46 -6.78 -6.53
C ALA A 55 -14.75 -6.77 -7.89
N GLU A 56 -14.86 -5.67 -8.62
CA GLU A 56 -14.30 -5.51 -9.97
C GLU A 56 -13.40 -4.29 -10.07
N PRO A 57 -12.27 -4.35 -10.81
CA PRO A 57 -11.47 -3.17 -11.07
C PRO A 57 -12.28 -2.04 -11.69
N VAL A 58 -12.12 -0.83 -11.16
CA VAL A 58 -12.76 0.36 -11.75
C VAL A 58 -12.30 0.49 -13.20
N ALA A 59 -13.24 0.52 -14.12
CA ALA A 59 -12.96 0.66 -15.55
C ALA A 59 -13.10 2.12 -16.00
N LEU A 60 -12.00 2.73 -16.39
CA LEU A 60 -11.95 4.02 -17.07
C LEU A 60 -12.02 3.84 -18.59
N PRO A 61 -12.31 4.91 -19.35
CA PRO A 61 -12.27 4.86 -20.81
C PRO A 61 -10.98 4.23 -21.34
N GLY A 62 -11.08 3.40 -22.36
CA GLY A 62 -9.95 2.65 -22.91
C GLY A 62 -9.53 1.41 -22.11
N GLY A 63 -10.40 0.92 -21.18
CA GLY A 63 -10.13 -0.28 -20.40
C GLY A 63 -8.99 -0.12 -19.40
N ARG A 64 -8.76 1.09 -18.91
CA ARG A 64 -7.74 1.43 -17.93
C ARG A 64 -8.31 1.47 -16.52
N THR A 65 -7.45 1.24 -15.54
CA THR A 65 -7.75 1.36 -14.11
C THR A 65 -6.60 2.06 -13.39
N PRO A 66 -6.88 2.83 -12.32
CA PRO A 66 -5.84 3.38 -11.47
C PRO A 66 -5.11 2.28 -10.69
N ALA A 67 -3.79 2.39 -10.65
CA ALA A 67 -2.93 1.65 -9.74
C ALA A 67 -2.04 2.64 -8.98
N ILE A 68 -1.76 2.35 -7.74
CA ILE A 68 -0.94 3.19 -6.88
C ILE A 68 0.16 2.31 -6.27
N MET A 69 1.40 2.77 -6.37
CA MET A 69 2.49 2.29 -5.52
C MET A 69 2.80 3.36 -4.49
N ILE A 70 2.94 2.94 -3.24
CA ILE A 70 3.28 3.81 -2.13
C ILE A 70 4.48 3.26 -1.37
N HIS A 71 5.23 4.14 -0.76
CA HIS A 71 6.19 3.84 0.28
C HIS A 71 5.85 4.68 1.50
N VAL A 72 5.73 4.02 2.65
CA VAL A 72 5.45 4.65 3.93
C VAL A 72 6.60 4.33 4.88
N ARG A 73 7.12 5.36 5.53
CA ARG A 73 8.07 5.21 6.63
C ARG A 73 7.39 5.68 7.91
N TYR A 74 7.17 4.74 8.80
CA TYR A 74 6.67 5.01 10.16
C TYR A 74 7.85 5.37 11.06
N HIS A 75 7.69 6.43 11.85
CA HIS A 75 8.77 6.95 12.69
C HIS A 75 8.69 6.39 14.11
N ASP A 76 9.86 6.28 14.75
CA ASP A 76 9.98 5.88 16.14
C ASP A 76 9.67 7.08 17.04
N VAL A 77 8.39 7.24 17.38
CA VAL A 77 7.90 8.31 18.25
C VAL A 77 6.97 7.76 19.32
N PRO A 78 6.91 8.36 20.51
CA PRO A 78 5.96 7.97 21.54
C PRO A 78 4.51 8.01 21.02
N GLY A 79 3.76 6.97 21.32
CA GLY A 79 2.35 6.84 20.90
C GLY A 79 2.15 6.14 19.55
N ASN A 80 3.22 5.87 18.79
CA ASN A 80 3.13 5.05 17.59
C ASN A 80 3.09 3.56 17.97
N VAL A 81 1.89 3.02 18.16
CA VAL A 81 1.63 1.68 18.73
C VAL A 81 2.30 0.57 17.91
N LEU A 82 2.40 0.75 16.60
CA LEU A 82 3.00 -0.23 15.70
C LEU A 82 4.53 -0.13 15.61
N GLY A 83 5.14 0.94 16.18
CA GLY A 83 6.58 1.19 16.15
C GLY A 83 7.08 1.77 14.83
N ALA A 84 8.41 1.76 14.64
CA ALA A 84 9.07 2.21 13.43
C ALA A 84 9.22 1.08 12.43
N TYR A 85 8.85 1.32 11.17
CA TYR A 85 9.01 0.36 10.09
C TYR A 85 8.79 1.00 8.72
N HIS A 86 9.15 0.28 7.68
CA HIS A 86 8.85 0.62 6.29
C HIS A 86 7.74 -0.28 5.73
N GLU A 87 6.98 0.29 4.81
CA GLU A 87 5.90 -0.40 4.12
C GLU A 87 5.87 0.04 2.66
N MET A 88 5.78 -0.91 1.73
CA MET A 88 5.58 -0.62 0.32
C MET A 88 4.27 -1.25 -0.14
N GLY A 89 3.37 -0.44 -0.69
CA GLY A 89 2.04 -0.90 -1.10
C GLY A 89 1.85 -0.88 -2.61
N LEU A 90 1.19 -1.92 -3.13
CA LEU A 90 0.59 -1.94 -4.46
C LEU A 90 -0.92 -2.05 -4.28
N ALA A 91 -1.65 -1.06 -4.77
CA ALA A 91 -3.09 -0.97 -4.58
C ALA A 91 -3.84 -0.63 -5.87
N PHE A 92 -5.11 -1.07 -5.93
CA PHE A 92 -6.02 -0.84 -7.03
C PHE A 92 -7.33 -0.26 -6.52
N GLN A 93 -8.07 0.43 -7.38
CA GLN A 93 -9.44 0.80 -7.11
C GLN A 93 -10.40 -0.28 -7.61
N LEU A 94 -11.25 -0.78 -6.73
CA LEU A 94 -12.29 -1.75 -7.03
C LEU A 94 -13.67 -1.13 -6.82
N LYS A 95 -14.60 -1.45 -7.69
CA LYS A 95 -16.03 -1.21 -7.48
C LYS A 95 -16.60 -2.43 -6.75
N VAL A 96 -17.21 -2.19 -5.59
CA VAL A 96 -17.85 -3.23 -4.78
C VAL A 96 -19.35 -2.94 -4.75
N PRO A 97 -20.21 -3.87 -5.18
CA PRO A 97 -21.66 -3.69 -5.16
C PRO A 97 -22.18 -3.25 -3.78
N GLY A 98 -23.03 -2.22 -3.75
CA GLY A 98 -23.55 -1.66 -2.50
C GLY A 98 -22.59 -0.75 -1.70
N HIS A 99 -21.28 -0.77 -2.02
CA HIS A 99 -20.26 -0.05 -1.24
C HIS A 99 -19.46 0.98 -2.06
N GLY A 100 -19.73 1.08 -3.37
CA GLY A 100 -19.08 2.07 -4.24
C GLY A 100 -17.65 1.68 -4.64
N THR A 101 -16.76 2.67 -4.71
CA THR A 101 -15.35 2.47 -5.05
C THR A 101 -14.51 2.42 -3.78
N LEU A 102 -13.81 1.31 -3.60
CA LEU A 102 -12.91 1.05 -2.49
C LEU A 102 -11.50 0.77 -3.00
N VAL A 103 -10.49 1.01 -2.18
CA VAL A 103 -9.10 0.66 -2.47
C VAL A 103 -8.87 -0.79 -2.04
N HIS A 104 -8.33 -1.61 -2.92
CA HIS A 104 -7.81 -2.93 -2.57
C HIS A 104 -6.28 -2.88 -2.54
N ILE A 105 -5.72 -3.14 -1.39
CA ILE A 105 -4.29 -3.33 -1.24
C ILE A 105 -3.99 -4.76 -1.64
N HIS A 106 -3.27 -4.94 -2.74
CA HIS A 106 -2.98 -6.24 -3.33
C HIS A 106 -1.71 -6.87 -2.76
N GLU A 107 -0.70 -6.05 -2.51
CA GLU A 107 0.57 -6.45 -1.90
C GLU A 107 1.02 -5.37 -0.91
N LEU A 108 1.51 -5.79 0.26
CA LEU A 108 1.93 -4.88 1.31
C LEU A 108 3.14 -5.41 2.11
N PRO A 109 4.33 -5.53 1.48
CA PRO A 109 5.54 -5.87 2.21
C PRO A 109 5.86 -4.89 3.33
N VAL A 110 6.37 -5.44 4.43
CA VAL A 110 6.82 -4.70 5.61
C VAL A 110 8.13 -5.28 6.14
N ASP A 111 8.95 -4.47 6.81
CA ASP A 111 10.25 -4.89 7.35
C ASP A 111 10.22 -5.19 8.86
N GLN A 112 9.02 -5.25 9.49
CA GLN A 112 8.85 -5.43 10.92
C GLN A 112 7.79 -6.51 11.23
N ASP A 113 8.12 -7.46 12.14
CA ASP A 113 7.29 -8.64 12.42
C ASP A 113 5.98 -8.31 13.14
N PHE A 114 6.00 -7.37 14.09
CA PHE A 114 4.78 -7.02 14.81
C PHE A 114 3.73 -6.39 13.89
N THR A 115 4.14 -5.47 13.02
CA THR A 115 3.22 -4.85 12.06
C THR A 115 2.75 -5.81 10.98
N LEU A 116 3.59 -6.82 10.64
CA LEU A 116 3.17 -7.93 9.78
C LEU A 116 1.96 -8.66 10.40
N ALA A 117 2.08 -9.11 11.65
CA ALA A 117 0.99 -9.78 12.36
C ALA A 117 -0.22 -8.84 12.53
N ALA A 118 0.00 -7.62 13.00
CA ALA A 118 -1.06 -6.65 13.23
C ALA A 118 -1.87 -6.34 11.96
N GLY A 119 -1.21 -6.13 10.82
CA GLY A 119 -1.90 -5.85 9.58
C GLY A 119 -2.76 -7.00 9.09
N ASN A 120 -2.25 -8.23 9.16
CA ASN A 120 -2.98 -9.42 8.75
C ASN A 120 -4.14 -9.73 9.71
N GLU A 121 -3.92 -9.68 11.02
CA GLU A 121 -4.88 -10.12 12.02
C GLU A 121 -5.94 -9.06 12.36
N LEU A 122 -5.60 -7.76 12.29
CA LEU A 122 -6.53 -6.68 12.61
C LEU A 122 -7.41 -6.29 11.43
N TRP A 123 -6.84 -6.24 10.21
CA TRP A 123 -7.51 -5.63 9.04
C TRP A 123 -7.52 -6.52 7.79
N GLY A 124 -6.85 -7.67 7.82
CA GLY A 124 -6.73 -8.55 6.66
C GLY A 124 -5.86 -7.97 5.54
N PHE A 125 -4.98 -7.02 5.85
CA PHE A 125 -4.01 -6.53 4.87
C PHE A 125 -3.07 -7.66 4.43
N PRO A 126 -2.75 -7.79 3.14
CA PRO A 126 -1.94 -8.89 2.62
C PRO A 126 -0.44 -8.65 2.88
N LYS A 127 -0.10 -8.46 4.16
CA LYS A 127 1.29 -8.18 4.56
C LYS A 127 2.15 -9.43 4.48
N TRP A 128 3.40 -9.23 4.12
CA TRP A 128 4.46 -10.23 4.14
C TRP A 128 5.80 -9.56 4.46
N LYS A 129 6.77 -10.37 4.92
CA LYS A 129 8.07 -9.88 5.35
C LYS A 129 8.98 -9.62 4.16
N GLY A 130 9.54 -8.42 4.07
CA GLY A 130 10.57 -8.06 3.11
C GLY A 130 11.54 -7.07 3.72
N ASP A 131 12.80 -7.17 3.33
CA ASP A 131 13.80 -6.19 3.73
C ASP A 131 13.59 -4.90 2.93
N MET A 132 13.54 -3.78 3.63
CA MET A 132 13.35 -2.48 2.98
C MET A 132 14.35 -1.44 3.46
N VAL A 133 14.75 -0.58 2.53
CA VAL A 133 15.51 0.64 2.81
C VAL A 133 14.96 1.77 1.97
N GLY A 134 15.13 2.99 2.45
CA GLY A 134 14.79 4.18 1.70
C GLY A 134 14.35 5.34 2.57
N THR A 135 13.99 6.42 1.90
CA THR A 135 13.42 7.62 2.50
C THR A 135 12.02 7.82 1.95
N ALA A 136 11.07 8.19 2.78
CA ALA A 136 9.72 8.58 2.38
C ALA A 136 9.47 10.03 2.77
N GLY A 137 8.68 10.73 1.97
CA GLY A 137 8.46 12.17 2.13
C GLY A 137 9.58 13.03 1.54
N GLY A 138 9.45 14.34 1.63
CA GLY A 138 10.46 15.25 1.13
C GLY A 138 10.53 15.40 -0.39
N ALA A 139 11.69 15.81 -0.87
CA ALA A 139 11.88 16.17 -2.28
C ALA A 139 12.23 14.98 -3.18
N LEU A 140 12.82 13.94 -2.62
CA LEU A 140 13.19 12.72 -3.35
C LEU A 140 12.94 11.51 -2.45
N ASP A 141 12.27 10.54 -2.97
CA ASP A 141 12.11 9.22 -2.38
C ASP A 141 12.89 8.20 -3.22
N ASP A 142 13.63 7.33 -2.55
CA ASP A 142 14.37 6.22 -3.13
C ASP A 142 14.17 5.02 -2.20
N ALA A 143 13.14 4.23 -2.49
CA ALA A 143 12.76 3.07 -1.71
C ALA A 143 13.12 1.78 -2.43
N ARG A 144 13.65 0.80 -1.70
CA ARG A 144 13.99 -0.53 -2.20
C ARG A 144 13.36 -1.59 -1.33
N LEU A 145 12.84 -2.61 -1.99
CA LEU A 145 12.36 -3.85 -1.41
C LEU A 145 13.18 -5.01 -1.96
N GLY A 146 13.71 -5.86 -1.10
CA GLY A 146 14.54 -7.02 -1.43
C GLY A 146 15.80 -7.07 -0.59
N ALA A 147 16.72 -7.99 -0.86
CA ALA A 147 17.94 -8.12 -0.09
C ALA A 147 18.79 -6.86 -0.15
N VAL A 148 18.95 -6.24 1.01
CA VAL A 148 19.73 -5.03 1.19
C VAL A 148 21.20 -5.40 1.37
N GLY A 149 22.08 -4.84 0.54
CA GLY A 149 23.54 -4.91 0.75
C GLY A 149 24.27 -5.96 -0.06
N SER A 150 23.62 -6.82 -0.83
CA SER A 150 24.28 -7.69 -1.78
C SER A 150 24.20 -7.13 -3.21
N ALA A 151 25.34 -6.84 -3.82
CA ALA A 151 25.39 -6.54 -5.23
C ALA A 151 24.86 -7.76 -6.00
N GLY A 152 23.67 -7.61 -6.62
CA GLY A 152 23.04 -8.67 -7.41
C GLY A 152 21.79 -9.30 -6.81
N ALA A 153 21.32 -8.89 -5.65
CA ALA A 153 20.05 -9.35 -5.11
C ALA A 153 18.86 -8.80 -5.92
N GLY A 154 17.91 -9.65 -6.28
CA GLY A 154 16.67 -9.26 -6.94
C GLY A 154 15.80 -8.44 -6.00
N GLY A 155 15.09 -7.47 -6.56
CA GLY A 155 14.21 -6.62 -5.76
C GLY A 155 13.42 -5.64 -6.60
N VAL A 156 12.58 -4.86 -5.95
CA VAL A 156 11.82 -3.77 -6.56
C VAL A 156 12.36 -2.45 -6.03
N ASP A 157 12.89 -1.64 -6.91
CA ASP A 157 13.28 -0.26 -6.61
C ASP A 157 12.14 0.68 -7.01
N LEU A 158 11.67 1.48 -6.07
CA LEU A 158 10.74 2.56 -6.31
C LEU A 158 11.48 3.88 -6.15
N ARG A 159 11.59 4.64 -7.25
CA ARG A 159 12.23 5.97 -7.25
C ARG A 159 11.23 7.04 -7.62
N LEU A 160 10.99 7.95 -6.70
CA LEU A 160 10.04 9.04 -6.85
C LEU A 160 10.79 10.38 -6.73
N ASP A 161 10.85 11.13 -7.84
CA ASP A 161 11.40 12.49 -7.84
C ASP A 161 10.27 13.49 -7.66
N THR A 162 10.17 14.07 -6.47
CA THR A 162 9.16 15.07 -6.11
C THR A 162 9.73 16.49 -5.99
N ARG A 163 11.03 16.71 -6.28
CA ARG A 163 11.71 18.01 -6.09
C ARG A 163 11.06 19.17 -6.82
N VAL A 164 10.50 18.91 -7.98
CA VAL A 164 9.79 19.92 -8.78
C VAL A 164 8.27 19.74 -8.67
N GLY A 165 7.81 19.01 -7.65
CA GLY A 165 6.39 18.90 -7.35
C GLY A 165 5.82 20.23 -6.91
N VAL A 166 4.55 20.47 -7.27
CA VAL A 166 3.82 21.64 -6.77
C VAL A 166 3.51 21.40 -5.29
N PRO A 167 3.90 22.32 -4.40
CA PRO A 167 3.49 22.21 -3.00
C PRO A 167 1.98 22.22 -2.87
N ILE A 168 1.45 21.35 -2.00
CA ILE A 168 0.04 21.34 -1.62
C ILE A 168 -0.05 22.15 -0.32
N PRO A 169 -0.63 23.34 -0.34
CA PRO A 169 -0.65 24.20 0.84
C PRO A 169 -1.55 23.64 1.93
N GLY A 170 -1.16 23.88 3.18
CA GLY A 170 -1.93 23.53 4.36
C GLY A 170 -1.88 22.05 4.71
N SER A 171 -2.82 21.64 5.54
CA SER A 171 -3.06 20.23 5.92
C SER A 171 -4.09 19.63 4.99
N GLN A 172 -3.87 18.39 4.60
CA GLN A 172 -4.81 17.61 3.77
C GLN A 172 -5.51 16.59 4.65
N SER A 173 -6.84 16.64 4.72
CA SER A 173 -7.63 15.56 5.31
C SER A 173 -7.86 14.49 4.23
N LEU A 174 -7.46 13.28 4.52
CA LEU A 174 -7.53 12.14 3.61
C LEU A 174 -8.37 11.05 4.26
N ALA A 175 -9.36 10.54 3.54
CA ALA A 175 -10.12 9.37 3.97
C ALA A 175 -9.65 8.16 3.16
N MET A 176 -9.17 7.13 3.85
CA MET A 176 -8.85 5.85 3.24
C MET A 176 -10.00 4.88 3.48
N ASN A 177 -10.51 4.29 2.40
CA ASN A 177 -11.54 3.27 2.44
C ASN A 177 -11.04 2.07 1.64
N CYS A 178 -10.71 0.99 2.34
CA CYS A 178 -10.18 -0.22 1.71
C CYS A 178 -11.18 -1.37 1.78
N VAL A 179 -11.15 -2.25 0.78
CA VAL A 179 -11.74 -3.59 0.85
C VAL A 179 -10.62 -4.61 0.99
N GLN A 180 -10.73 -5.46 2.01
CA GLN A 180 -9.78 -6.54 2.30
C GLN A 180 -10.54 -7.80 2.71
N VAL A 181 -9.80 -8.87 2.99
CA VAL A 181 -10.37 -10.13 3.48
C VAL A 181 -9.81 -10.43 4.86
N LEU A 182 -10.68 -10.50 5.84
CA LEU A 182 -10.35 -10.86 7.22
C LEU A 182 -11.22 -12.05 7.65
N ASP A 183 -10.59 -13.08 8.19
CA ASP A 183 -11.27 -14.30 8.64
C ASP A 183 -12.20 -14.91 7.57
N GLY A 184 -11.76 -14.89 6.30
CA GLY A 184 -12.53 -15.42 5.16
C GLY A 184 -13.76 -14.59 4.75
N GLN A 185 -13.90 -13.37 5.26
CA GLN A 185 -15.00 -12.47 4.96
C GLN A 185 -14.50 -11.15 4.36
N PRO A 186 -15.24 -10.55 3.41
CA PRO A 186 -14.90 -9.23 2.92
C PRO A 186 -15.16 -8.19 4.02
N VAL A 187 -14.19 -7.33 4.24
CA VAL A 187 -14.28 -6.25 5.23
C VAL A 187 -13.94 -4.90 4.60
N ARG A 188 -14.59 -3.87 5.11
CA ARG A 188 -14.19 -2.49 4.85
C ARG A 188 -13.29 -2.02 5.99
N VAL A 189 -12.11 -1.51 5.64
CA VAL A 189 -11.18 -0.87 6.56
C VAL A 189 -11.19 0.62 6.26
N THR A 190 -11.46 1.43 7.26
CA THR A 190 -11.44 2.89 7.13
C THR A 190 -10.33 3.49 7.97
N ALA A 191 -9.70 4.54 7.45
CA ALA A 191 -8.83 5.39 8.24
C ALA A 191 -9.06 6.85 7.85
N GLU A 192 -9.06 7.72 8.86
CA GLU A 192 -8.99 9.15 8.67
C GLU A 192 -7.55 9.60 8.88
N ALA A 193 -7.03 10.37 7.95
CA ALA A 193 -5.66 10.81 7.98
C ALA A 193 -5.53 12.32 7.76
N ASN A 194 -4.50 12.89 8.39
CA ASN A 194 -4.05 14.25 8.17
C ASN A 194 -2.62 14.22 7.64
N ALA A 195 -2.40 14.89 6.53
CA ALA A 195 -1.09 14.96 5.90
C ALA A 195 -0.64 16.40 5.69
N ARG A 196 0.66 16.66 5.88
CA ARG A 196 1.27 17.99 5.74
C ARG A 196 2.59 17.91 4.96
N GLY A 197 3.08 19.06 4.49
CA GLY A 197 4.27 19.12 3.65
C GLY A 197 4.05 18.42 2.30
N GLY A 198 2.81 18.44 1.82
CA GLY A 198 2.42 17.77 0.60
C GLY A 198 3.08 18.35 -0.63
N ARG A 199 3.47 17.48 -1.56
CA ARG A 199 3.94 17.83 -2.92
C ARG A 199 3.26 16.90 -3.93
N MET A 200 2.87 17.45 -5.06
CA MET A 200 2.32 16.68 -6.17
C MET A 200 2.99 17.09 -7.47
N ARG A 201 3.34 16.13 -8.29
CA ARG A 201 3.87 16.34 -9.62
C ARG A 201 3.06 15.55 -10.64
N PRO A 202 2.17 16.18 -11.42
CA PRO A 202 1.51 15.53 -12.52
C PRO A 202 2.51 15.21 -13.63
N LEU A 203 2.26 14.13 -14.38
CA LEU A 203 3.10 13.64 -15.48
C LEU A 203 4.59 13.55 -15.09
N SER A 204 4.86 13.06 -13.89
CA SER A 204 6.17 13.14 -13.24
C SER A 204 7.28 12.38 -13.97
N GLY A 205 6.91 11.35 -14.73
CA GLY A 205 7.86 10.45 -15.34
C GLY A 205 8.60 9.55 -14.34
N ALA A 206 8.17 9.51 -13.06
CA ALA A 206 8.70 8.55 -12.09
C ALA A 206 8.55 7.12 -12.60
N ARG A 207 9.46 6.26 -12.18
CA ARG A 207 9.53 4.88 -12.64
C ARG A 207 9.64 3.93 -11.46
N VAL A 208 9.04 2.79 -11.61
CA VAL A 208 9.34 1.60 -10.83
C VAL A 208 10.41 0.83 -11.59
N THR A 209 11.46 0.45 -10.93
CA THR A 209 12.54 -0.33 -11.51
C THR A 209 12.55 -1.70 -10.85
N ILE A 210 12.69 -2.75 -11.63
CA ILE A 210 12.98 -4.08 -11.12
C ILE A 210 14.47 -4.29 -11.22
N ALA A 211 15.14 -4.37 -10.07
CA ALA A 211 16.56 -4.62 -10.04
C ALA A 211 16.86 -6.03 -10.59
N PRO A 212 17.85 -6.18 -11.51
CA PRO A 212 18.35 -7.49 -11.84
C PRO A 212 19.07 -8.05 -10.62
N GLY A 213 18.72 -9.26 -10.21
CA GLY A 213 19.31 -9.79 -9.01
C GLY A 213 19.44 -11.29 -9.00
N ALA A 214 20.37 -11.77 -8.17
CA ALA A 214 20.40 -13.16 -7.78
C ALA A 214 19.12 -13.45 -6.99
N ASP A 215 18.66 -14.67 -7.09
CA ASP A 215 17.60 -15.21 -6.27
C ASP A 215 18.00 -15.04 -4.78
N ASP A 216 17.33 -14.15 -4.08
CA ASP A 216 17.53 -13.95 -2.63
C ASP A 216 16.79 -15.01 -1.80
N GLY A 217 16.14 -15.97 -2.49
CA GLY A 217 15.35 -17.01 -1.88
C GLY A 217 13.99 -16.53 -1.33
N ASN A 218 13.66 -15.24 -1.45
CA ASN A 218 12.38 -14.72 -1.01
C ASN A 218 11.34 -14.78 -2.14
N ALA A 219 10.53 -15.83 -2.12
CA ALA A 219 9.49 -16.07 -3.11
C ALA A 219 8.44 -14.94 -3.17
N ASP A 220 8.19 -14.24 -2.07
CA ASP A 220 7.24 -13.14 -2.02
C ASP A 220 7.79 -11.90 -2.75
N VAL A 221 9.09 -11.60 -2.64
CA VAL A 221 9.75 -10.54 -3.43
C VAL A 221 9.68 -10.86 -4.91
N ALA A 222 9.97 -12.11 -5.30
CA ALA A 222 9.91 -12.54 -6.69
C ALA A 222 8.48 -12.42 -7.25
N ARG A 223 7.47 -12.84 -6.49
CA ARG A 223 6.06 -12.70 -6.86
C ARG A 223 5.65 -11.23 -7.02
N PHE A 224 6.08 -10.35 -6.11
CA PHE A 224 5.80 -8.93 -6.21
C PHE A 224 6.45 -8.30 -7.44
N ALA A 225 7.71 -8.63 -7.71
CA ALA A 225 8.40 -8.18 -8.92
C ALA A 225 7.69 -8.64 -10.20
N GLU A 226 7.17 -9.87 -10.22
CA GLU A 226 6.40 -10.38 -11.36
C GLU A 226 5.07 -9.64 -11.53
N ALA A 227 4.35 -9.36 -10.45
CA ALA A 227 3.13 -8.54 -10.50
C ALA A 227 3.41 -7.14 -11.08
N VAL A 228 4.53 -6.50 -10.69
CA VAL A 228 4.97 -5.21 -11.24
C VAL A 228 5.23 -5.31 -12.74
N ARG A 229 5.86 -6.41 -13.24
CA ARG A 229 6.11 -6.66 -14.68
C ARG A 229 4.83 -6.91 -15.46
N GLU A 230 3.93 -7.76 -14.93
CA GLU A 230 2.64 -8.05 -15.57
C GLU A 230 1.80 -6.79 -15.76
N LEU A 231 1.80 -5.91 -14.76
CA LEU A 231 1.14 -4.60 -14.83
C LEU A 231 1.85 -3.65 -15.80
N GLY A 232 3.10 -3.94 -16.19
CA GLY A 232 3.94 -3.08 -17.00
C GLY A 232 4.40 -1.82 -16.28
N LEU A 233 4.41 -1.82 -14.94
CA LEU A 233 4.83 -0.67 -14.13
C LEU A 233 6.31 -0.37 -14.26
N ASP A 234 7.12 -1.40 -14.53
CA ASP A 234 8.56 -1.30 -14.82
C ASP A 234 8.88 -0.47 -16.07
N ARG A 235 7.91 -0.33 -16.97
CA ARG A 235 8.00 0.42 -18.24
C ARG A 235 7.10 1.63 -18.28
N ALA A 236 6.10 1.69 -17.42
CA ALA A 236 5.15 2.80 -17.37
C ALA A 236 5.78 4.06 -16.79
N ARG A 237 5.31 5.21 -17.28
CA ARG A 237 5.56 6.48 -16.62
C ARG A 237 4.40 6.77 -15.67
N ALA A 238 4.71 7.20 -14.46
CA ALA A 238 3.70 7.60 -13.52
C ALA A 238 2.88 8.78 -14.06
N LEU A 239 1.58 8.68 -13.92
CA LEU A 239 0.64 9.77 -14.21
C LEU A 239 0.85 10.95 -13.25
N ALA A 240 1.14 10.63 -11.99
CA ALA A 240 1.49 11.61 -10.97
C ALA A 240 2.34 10.96 -9.89
N THR A 241 3.14 11.78 -9.22
CA THR A 241 3.75 11.43 -7.92
C THR A 241 3.25 12.38 -6.86
N PHE A 242 3.25 11.90 -5.64
CA PHE A 242 2.91 12.69 -4.46
C PHE A 242 3.81 12.30 -3.29
N SER A 243 4.01 13.24 -2.37
CA SER A 243 4.66 12.96 -1.09
C SER A 243 4.06 13.82 0.00
N TYR A 244 4.17 13.34 1.23
CA TYR A 244 3.82 14.05 2.45
C TYR A 244 4.94 13.86 3.46
N ASP A 245 5.45 14.97 4.01
CA ASP A 245 6.51 14.95 5.01
C ASP A 245 5.99 14.41 6.36
N THR A 246 4.73 14.71 6.66
CA THR A 246 4.05 14.23 7.87
C THR A 246 2.71 13.62 7.50
N PHE A 247 2.46 12.44 8.02
CA PHE A 247 1.22 11.71 7.88
C PHE A 247 0.82 11.13 9.25
N GLU A 248 -0.37 11.47 9.68
CA GLU A 248 -1.00 10.99 10.91
C GLU A 248 -2.31 10.32 10.51
N ALA A 249 -2.68 9.21 11.13
CA ALA A 249 -3.92 8.51 10.79
C ALA A 249 -4.51 7.77 11.98
N GLU A 250 -5.82 7.50 11.92
CA GLU A 250 -6.53 6.64 12.85
C GLU A 250 -7.24 5.52 12.08
N PHE A 251 -6.78 4.29 12.27
CA PHE A 251 -7.36 3.11 11.65
C PHE A 251 -8.51 2.58 12.50
N GLN A 252 -9.69 2.52 11.93
CA GLN A 252 -10.88 2.02 12.60
C GLN A 252 -10.91 0.48 12.63
N ALA A 253 -11.74 -0.07 13.50
CA ALA A 253 -12.06 -1.50 13.48
C ALA A 253 -12.69 -1.87 12.12
N PRO A 254 -12.34 -3.03 11.54
CA PRO A 254 -12.89 -3.45 10.25
C PRO A 254 -14.39 -3.73 10.36
N GLU A 255 -15.15 -3.34 9.33
CA GLU A 255 -16.57 -3.61 9.20
C GLU A 255 -16.79 -4.70 8.15
N ARG A 256 -17.59 -5.72 8.44
CA ARG A 256 -18.01 -6.71 7.43
C ARG A 256 -18.89 -6.05 6.39
N ILE A 257 -18.62 -6.37 5.12
CA ILE A 257 -19.39 -5.94 3.96
C ILE A 257 -19.85 -7.20 3.22
N GLY A 258 -21.14 -7.46 3.20
CA GLY A 258 -21.72 -8.66 2.58
C GLY A 258 -23.07 -8.97 3.16
#